data_c543276bde5b5d4d96199b765a0f963d
#
_entry.id   c543276bde5b5d4d96199b765a0f963d
#
_cell.length_a   1.000
_cell.length_b   1.000
_cell.length_c   1.000
_cell.angle_alpha   90.00
_cell.angle_beta   90.00
_cell.angle_gamma   90.00
#
_symmetry.space_group_name_H-M   'P 1'
#
loop_
_entity.id
_entity.type
_entity.pdbx_description
1 polymer ?
#
loop_
_entity_poly.entity_id
_entity_poly.type
_entity_poly.pdbx_seq_one_letter_code
_entity_poly.pdbx_strand_id
1 'polypeptide(L)'
;MELTGQALRLSRQGAQAIVEEVGAIVGQHINMMDPEGYVIASTDPERIGTLHEGARKIIREHLDELYVRDEEATLTSRPGLNLPVYQAGSIAGVIGITGRYEDVAGYGQIVKKMVEILIRENAEQDERRMGQRVLNRFLEDWVLGSGLLQPRILEERGFALGIDISVPRRVMVSGVRNFQEYASTASGQKLLEQAEGEAASLAGAGCLVFRNAGRQIFLVQGASDRHMEQLAGRIRSCVKKKFGIGLVMGIGGRARDIHVAYGQANKAWRSASMSKRDVMTYDSVTLELFTEDVAESVKAEYLRKVFKNCGYEELCQWMGLLEAYFSAEGSLKAASDAMHIHKNTLTYKLRKLEELTGYD
;
A
#
# COMPACT_ATOMS: atom_id res chain seq x y z
N MET A 1 -20.13 4.94 36.82
CA MET A 1 -19.74 5.47 35.50
C MET A 1 -19.75 4.29 34.55
N GLU A 2 -20.86 4.14 33.86
CA GLU A 2 -21.25 2.97 33.09
C GLU A 2 -20.31 2.79 31.90
N LEU A 3 -19.66 1.63 31.85
CA LEU A 3 -19.03 1.13 30.65
C LEU A 3 -20.14 0.73 29.68
N THR A 4 -20.57 1.66 28.86
CA THR A 4 -21.45 1.39 27.72
C THR A 4 -20.77 0.34 26.85
N GLY A 5 -21.39 -0.85 26.78
CA GLY A 5 -20.92 -1.98 26.01
C GLY A 5 -20.60 -1.58 24.57
N GLN A 6 -19.38 -1.78 24.15
CA GLN A 6 -19.03 -1.80 22.75
C GLN A 6 -19.71 -3.01 22.12
N ALA A 7 -20.91 -2.78 21.56
CA ALA A 7 -21.58 -3.76 20.71
C ALA A 7 -20.63 -4.08 19.56
N LEU A 8 -20.45 -5.36 19.30
CA LEU A 8 -19.68 -5.90 18.22
C LEU A 8 -20.05 -5.23 16.90
N ARG A 9 -19.17 -4.44 16.34
CA ARG A 9 -19.32 -3.95 14.97
C ARG A 9 -18.65 -4.92 14.01
N LEU A 10 -19.19 -6.14 13.91
CA LEU A 10 -18.87 -6.94 12.74
C LEU A 10 -19.45 -6.19 11.54
N SER A 11 -18.62 -5.82 10.57
CA SER A 11 -19.12 -5.22 9.34
C SER A 11 -20.00 -6.25 8.64
N ARG A 12 -21.11 -5.83 8.02
CA ARG A 12 -21.96 -6.75 7.25
C ARG A 12 -21.15 -7.56 6.23
N GLN A 13 -20.14 -6.96 5.66
CA GLN A 13 -19.23 -7.61 4.71
C GLN A 13 -18.37 -8.69 5.39
N GLY A 14 -17.87 -8.45 6.60
CA GLY A 14 -17.13 -9.46 7.39
C GLY A 14 -18.02 -10.60 7.84
N ALA A 15 -19.26 -10.31 8.30
CA ALA A 15 -20.23 -11.33 8.65
C ALA A 15 -20.59 -12.23 7.46
N GLN A 16 -20.79 -11.63 6.28
CA GLN A 16 -21.13 -12.37 5.06
C GLN A 16 -19.99 -13.30 4.63
N ALA A 17 -18.73 -12.82 4.65
CA ALA A 17 -17.57 -13.65 4.34
C ALA A 17 -17.46 -14.87 5.27
N ILE A 18 -17.67 -14.67 6.58
CA ILE A 18 -17.67 -15.77 7.57
C ILE A 18 -18.77 -16.80 7.27
N VAL A 19 -20.00 -16.34 7.01
CA VAL A 19 -21.14 -17.20 6.74
C VAL A 19 -20.93 -18.02 5.46
N GLU A 20 -20.39 -17.43 4.41
CA GLU A 20 -20.07 -18.11 3.15
C GLU A 20 -18.97 -19.16 3.34
N GLU A 21 -17.89 -18.81 4.05
CA GLU A 21 -16.77 -19.73 4.32
C GLU A 21 -17.22 -20.92 5.17
N VAL A 22 -17.93 -20.67 6.27
CA VAL A 22 -18.46 -21.72 7.14
C VAL A 22 -19.51 -22.57 6.41
N GLY A 23 -20.42 -21.94 5.65
CA GLY A 23 -21.43 -22.63 4.86
C GLY A 23 -20.84 -23.58 3.82
N ALA A 24 -19.75 -23.14 3.14
CA ALA A 24 -19.04 -23.97 2.18
C ALA A 24 -18.35 -25.19 2.82
N ILE A 25 -17.82 -25.04 4.03
CA ILE A 25 -17.17 -26.15 4.78
C ILE A 25 -18.20 -27.15 5.29
N VAL A 26 -19.32 -26.66 5.84
CA VAL A 26 -20.33 -27.47 6.50
C VAL A 26 -21.34 -28.08 5.51
N GLY A 27 -21.50 -27.49 4.34
CA GLY A 27 -22.48 -27.91 3.33
C GLY A 27 -23.93 -27.64 3.75
N GLN A 28 -24.17 -26.70 4.67
CA GLN A 28 -25.50 -26.35 5.17
C GLN A 28 -25.74 -24.83 5.02
N HIS A 29 -27.02 -24.45 5.05
CA HIS A 29 -27.37 -23.03 5.10
C HIS A 29 -27.08 -22.46 6.48
N ILE A 30 -26.26 -21.38 6.48
CA ILE A 30 -25.84 -20.67 7.66
C ILE A 30 -26.42 -19.26 7.65
N ASN A 31 -26.88 -18.80 8.81
CA ASN A 31 -27.31 -17.43 9.04
C ASN A 31 -26.58 -16.86 10.25
N MET A 32 -26.27 -15.60 10.20
CA MET A 32 -25.77 -14.84 11.35
C MET A 32 -26.73 -13.71 11.66
N MET A 33 -27.14 -13.61 12.91
CA MET A 33 -28.04 -12.59 13.43
C MET A 33 -27.30 -11.68 14.41
N ASP A 34 -27.66 -10.41 14.38
CA ASP A 34 -27.18 -9.41 15.34
C ASP A 34 -27.79 -9.60 16.74
N PRO A 35 -27.34 -8.82 17.75
CA PRO A 35 -27.92 -8.87 19.11
C PRO A 35 -29.39 -8.46 19.19
N GLU A 36 -29.95 -7.83 18.17
CA GLU A 36 -31.37 -7.50 18.03
C GLU A 36 -32.20 -8.64 17.41
N GLY A 37 -31.51 -9.64 16.82
CA GLY A 37 -32.11 -10.81 16.19
C GLY A 37 -32.37 -10.65 14.70
N TYR A 38 -31.85 -9.61 14.04
CA TYR A 38 -31.93 -9.45 12.58
C TYR A 38 -30.85 -10.24 11.87
N VAL A 39 -31.18 -10.86 10.76
CA VAL A 39 -30.21 -11.57 9.92
C VAL A 39 -29.32 -10.55 9.22
N ILE A 40 -28.04 -10.51 9.60
CA ILE A 40 -27.05 -9.59 9.01
C ILE A 40 -26.24 -10.23 7.90
N ALA A 41 -26.15 -11.57 7.89
CA ALA A 41 -25.48 -12.34 6.85
C ALA A 41 -26.14 -13.71 6.69
N SER A 42 -26.18 -14.24 5.47
CA SER A 42 -26.81 -15.51 5.16
C SER A 42 -26.24 -16.11 3.88
N THR A 43 -26.13 -17.46 3.81
CA THR A 43 -25.92 -18.19 2.56
C THR A 43 -27.16 -18.15 1.64
N ASP A 44 -28.31 -17.70 2.17
CA ASP A 44 -29.54 -17.43 1.43
C ASP A 44 -29.81 -15.90 1.46
N PRO A 45 -29.51 -15.17 0.38
CA PRO A 45 -29.59 -13.69 0.37
C PRO A 45 -30.97 -13.13 0.68
N GLU A 46 -32.06 -13.88 0.42
CA GLU A 46 -33.43 -13.42 0.66
C GLU A 46 -33.74 -13.28 2.16
N ARG A 47 -32.93 -13.87 3.03
CA ARG A 47 -33.09 -13.79 4.48
C ARG A 47 -32.45 -12.57 5.11
N ILE A 48 -31.53 -11.92 4.42
CA ILE A 48 -30.80 -10.76 4.97
C ILE A 48 -31.79 -9.63 5.28
N GLY A 49 -31.71 -9.09 6.49
CA GLY A 49 -32.58 -8.04 7.00
C GLY A 49 -33.90 -8.53 7.62
N THR A 50 -34.20 -9.84 7.57
CA THR A 50 -35.38 -10.39 8.22
C THR A 50 -35.13 -10.65 9.71
N LEU A 51 -36.18 -10.57 10.51
CA LEU A 51 -36.14 -10.87 11.94
C LEU A 51 -36.20 -12.38 12.18
N HIS A 52 -35.31 -12.90 13.04
CA HIS A 52 -35.27 -14.32 13.42
C HIS A 52 -35.69 -14.50 14.86
N GLU A 53 -36.94 -14.97 15.07
CA GLU A 53 -37.53 -15.12 16.40
C GLU A 53 -36.74 -16.07 17.33
N GLY A 54 -36.18 -17.15 16.79
CA GLY A 54 -35.31 -18.05 17.55
C GLY A 54 -34.04 -17.36 18.09
N ALA A 55 -33.45 -16.47 17.33
CA ALA A 55 -32.29 -15.67 17.77
C ALA A 55 -32.70 -14.72 18.91
N ARG A 56 -33.81 -14.00 18.76
CA ARG A 56 -34.34 -13.12 19.83
C ARG A 56 -34.60 -13.87 21.12
N LYS A 57 -35.12 -15.09 21.03
CA LYS A 57 -35.39 -15.94 22.21
C LYS A 57 -34.09 -16.30 22.91
N ILE A 58 -33.05 -16.73 22.17
CA ILE A 58 -31.73 -17.04 22.73
C ILE A 58 -31.16 -15.81 23.47
N ILE A 59 -31.20 -14.65 22.85
CA ILE A 59 -30.62 -13.41 23.41
C ILE A 59 -31.37 -12.99 24.68
N ARG A 60 -32.71 -12.98 24.64
CA ARG A 60 -33.55 -12.57 25.77
C ARG A 60 -33.45 -13.51 26.96
N GLU A 61 -33.43 -14.81 26.71
CA GLU A 61 -33.50 -15.86 27.74
C GLU A 61 -32.13 -16.44 28.11
N HIS A 62 -31.05 -15.91 27.45
CA HIS A 62 -29.66 -16.35 27.63
C HIS A 62 -29.48 -17.86 27.46
N LEU A 63 -30.14 -18.46 26.45
CA LEU A 63 -30.07 -19.89 26.18
C LEU A 63 -28.72 -20.24 25.55
N ASP A 64 -28.18 -21.42 25.92
CA ASP A 64 -26.95 -21.96 25.35
C ASP A 64 -27.14 -22.48 23.93
N GLU A 65 -28.34 -22.91 23.59
CA GLU A 65 -28.77 -23.35 22.26
C GLU A 65 -30.29 -23.33 22.13
N LEU A 66 -30.78 -23.26 20.90
CA LEU A 66 -32.21 -23.43 20.59
C LEU A 66 -32.35 -24.17 19.26
N TYR A 67 -32.99 -25.35 19.30
CA TYR A 67 -33.39 -26.03 18.08
C TYR A 67 -34.84 -25.70 17.74
N VAL A 68 -35.09 -25.23 16.55
CA VAL A 68 -36.43 -24.99 15.97
C VAL A 68 -36.83 -26.24 15.21
N ARG A 69 -37.94 -26.88 15.63
CA ARG A 69 -38.49 -28.10 15.01
C ARG A 69 -39.29 -27.76 13.77
N ASP A 70 -39.49 -28.75 12.88
CA ASP A 70 -40.32 -28.60 11.68
C ASP A 70 -41.73 -28.07 11.98
N GLU A 71 -42.33 -28.51 13.07
CA GLU A 71 -43.68 -28.11 13.54
C GLU A 71 -43.71 -26.65 14.04
N GLU A 72 -42.57 -26.10 14.45
CA GLU A 72 -42.41 -24.74 14.97
C GLU A 72 -41.93 -23.79 13.89
N ALA A 73 -41.70 -24.30 12.67
CA ALA A 73 -41.18 -23.50 11.55
C ALA A 73 -42.18 -22.41 11.12
N THR A 74 -41.69 -21.23 10.88
CA THR A 74 -42.45 -20.07 10.40
C THR A 74 -41.84 -19.54 9.11
N LEU A 75 -42.46 -18.55 8.49
CA LEU A 75 -41.90 -17.88 7.32
C LEU A 75 -40.53 -17.27 7.60
N THR A 76 -40.25 -16.92 8.86
CA THR A 76 -38.99 -16.25 9.29
C THR A 76 -38.04 -17.20 10.02
N SER A 77 -38.47 -18.43 10.40
CA SER A 77 -37.65 -19.38 11.15
C SER A 77 -37.74 -20.76 10.53
N ARG A 78 -36.69 -21.23 9.89
CA ARG A 78 -36.60 -22.60 9.35
C ARG A 78 -36.13 -23.57 10.44
N PRO A 79 -36.42 -24.89 10.30
CA PRO A 79 -35.89 -25.90 11.20
C PRO A 79 -34.34 -25.84 11.21
N GLY A 80 -33.78 -25.85 12.41
CA GLY A 80 -32.35 -25.74 12.56
C GLY A 80 -31.89 -25.42 13.97
N LEU A 81 -30.58 -25.54 14.17
CA LEU A 81 -29.91 -25.27 15.43
C LEU A 81 -29.41 -23.80 15.46
N ASN A 82 -29.79 -23.10 16.52
CA ASN A 82 -29.34 -21.73 16.76
C ASN A 82 -28.46 -21.70 18.02
N LEU A 83 -27.32 -21.06 17.93
CA LEU A 83 -26.28 -20.99 18.97
C LEU A 83 -25.85 -19.56 19.20
N PRO A 84 -25.79 -19.08 20.47
CA PRO A 84 -25.24 -17.79 20.78
C PRO A 84 -23.74 -17.77 20.51
N VAL A 85 -23.25 -16.70 19.89
CA VAL A 85 -21.83 -16.43 19.60
C VAL A 85 -21.34 -15.37 20.56
N TYR A 86 -20.22 -15.63 21.22
CA TYR A 86 -19.69 -14.74 22.25
C TYR A 86 -18.43 -14.03 21.76
N GLN A 87 -18.30 -12.76 22.17
CA GLN A 87 -17.06 -12.00 22.07
C GLN A 87 -16.84 -11.22 23.37
N ALA A 88 -15.64 -11.30 23.91
CA ALA A 88 -15.27 -10.64 25.17
C ALA A 88 -16.30 -10.88 26.32
N GLY A 89 -16.93 -12.06 26.37
CA GLY A 89 -17.88 -12.44 27.41
C GLY A 89 -19.32 -11.97 27.19
N SER A 90 -19.61 -11.24 26.12
CA SER A 90 -20.97 -10.79 25.77
C SER A 90 -21.48 -11.51 24.52
N ILE A 91 -22.81 -11.68 24.39
CA ILE A 91 -23.41 -12.21 23.17
C ILE A 91 -23.20 -11.21 22.05
N ALA A 92 -22.42 -11.62 21.05
CA ALA A 92 -22.12 -10.85 19.85
C ALA A 92 -23.19 -11.00 18.77
N GLY A 93 -23.93 -12.09 18.84
CA GLY A 93 -24.99 -12.43 17.91
C GLY A 93 -25.39 -13.90 18.07
N VAL A 94 -26.11 -14.40 17.09
CA VAL A 94 -26.54 -15.81 17.05
C VAL A 94 -26.18 -16.37 15.67
N ILE A 95 -25.66 -17.60 15.64
CA ILE A 95 -25.51 -18.35 14.39
C ILE A 95 -26.62 -19.39 14.29
N GLY A 96 -27.30 -19.47 13.15
CA GLY A 96 -28.29 -20.46 12.80
C GLY A 96 -27.76 -21.40 11.73
N ILE A 97 -27.91 -22.71 11.95
CA ILE A 97 -27.53 -23.77 11.03
C ILE A 97 -28.82 -24.49 10.64
N THR A 98 -29.22 -24.43 9.39
CA THR A 98 -30.44 -25.09 8.91
C THR A 98 -30.20 -26.61 8.76
N GLY A 99 -31.09 -27.40 9.25
CA GLY A 99 -31.00 -28.86 9.15
C GLY A 99 -31.71 -29.58 10.28
N ARG A 100 -31.89 -30.94 10.17
CA ARG A 100 -32.45 -31.75 11.25
C ARG A 100 -31.49 -31.81 12.43
N TYR A 101 -32.01 -31.90 13.64
CA TYR A 101 -31.19 -31.91 14.85
C TYR A 101 -30.06 -32.95 14.80
N GLU A 102 -30.41 -34.18 14.37
CA GLU A 102 -29.49 -35.31 14.25
C GLU A 102 -28.31 -35.01 13.33
N ASP A 103 -28.52 -34.18 12.28
CA ASP A 103 -27.52 -33.82 11.28
C ASP A 103 -26.63 -32.68 11.76
N VAL A 104 -27.14 -31.74 12.58
CA VAL A 104 -26.43 -30.49 12.92
C VAL A 104 -25.91 -30.44 14.36
N ALA A 105 -26.48 -31.19 15.30
CA ALA A 105 -26.11 -31.16 16.72
C ALA A 105 -24.64 -31.58 16.95
N GLY A 106 -24.16 -32.59 16.20
CA GLY A 106 -22.83 -33.16 16.37
C GLY A 106 -21.70 -32.19 16.05
N TYR A 107 -21.93 -31.18 15.21
CA TYR A 107 -20.91 -30.20 14.83
C TYR A 107 -21.30 -28.76 15.16
N GLY A 108 -22.49 -28.48 15.64
CA GLY A 108 -22.98 -27.15 15.97
C GLY A 108 -22.03 -26.36 16.86
N GLN A 109 -21.50 -26.99 17.91
CA GLN A 109 -20.52 -26.36 18.81
C GLN A 109 -19.16 -26.07 18.12
N ILE A 110 -18.77 -26.93 17.18
CA ILE A 110 -17.56 -26.71 16.38
C ILE A 110 -17.76 -25.48 15.49
N VAL A 111 -18.89 -25.38 14.79
CA VAL A 111 -19.26 -24.24 13.95
C VAL A 111 -19.32 -22.95 14.77
N LYS A 112 -19.98 -22.97 15.93
CA LYS A 112 -19.99 -21.85 16.87
C LYS A 112 -18.57 -21.39 17.18
N LYS A 113 -17.67 -22.34 17.52
CA LYS A 113 -16.28 -22.01 17.87
C LYS A 113 -15.47 -21.47 16.69
N MET A 114 -15.67 -22.01 15.50
CA MET A 114 -15.06 -21.47 14.27
C MET A 114 -15.50 -20.02 14.04
N VAL A 115 -16.79 -19.74 14.15
CA VAL A 115 -17.34 -18.39 13.98
C VAL A 115 -16.76 -17.42 15.01
N GLU A 116 -16.67 -17.81 16.29
CA GLU A 116 -16.05 -17.00 17.35
C GLU A 116 -14.58 -16.66 17.05
N ILE A 117 -13.81 -17.62 16.52
CA ILE A 117 -12.42 -17.41 16.12
C ILE A 117 -12.35 -16.43 14.95
N LEU A 118 -13.14 -16.64 13.90
CA LEU A 118 -13.16 -15.77 12.72
C LEU A 118 -13.61 -14.34 13.05
N ILE A 119 -14.60 -14.17 13.94
CA ILE A 119 -15.01 -12.85 14.45
C ILE A 119 -13.84 -12.15 15.14
N ARG A 120 -13.13 -12.86 16.01
CA ARG A 120 -11.97 -12.30 16.73
C ARG A 120 -10.86 -11.91 15.78
N GLU A 121 -10.51 -12.77 14.82
CA GLU A 121 -9.49 -12.49 13.83
C GLU A 121 -9.83 -11.26 12.95
N ASN A 122 -11.08 -11.16 12.52
CA ASN A 122 -11.55 -9.99 11.76
C ASN A 122 -11.46 -8.70 12.60
N ALA A 123 -11.89 -8.74 13.87
CA ALA A 123 -11.80 -7.59 14.75
C ALA A 123 -10.35 -7.13 14.98
N GLU A 124 -9.43 -8.08 15.23
CA GLU A 124 -8.00 -7.79 15.35
C GLU A 124 -7.39 -7.20 14.06
N GLN A 125 -7.82 -7.71 12.91
CA GLN A 125 -7.38 -7.17 11.61
C GLN A 125 -7.89 -5.74 11.38
N ASP A 126 -9.15 -5.47 11.72
CA ASP A 126 -9.73 -4.13 11.58
C ASP A 126 -9.06 -3.12 12.53
N GLU A 127 -8.76 -3.53 13.76
CA GLU A 127 -8.02 -2.71 14.71
C GLU A 127 -6.59 -2.40 14.21
N ARG A 128 -5.88 -3.41 13.70
CA ARG A 128 -4.56 -3.23 13.08
C ARG A 128 -4.61 -2.28 11.88
N ARG A 129 -5.62 -2.43 11.01
CA ARG A 129 -5.83 -1.53 9.86
C ARG A 129 -6.14 -0.11 10.29
N MET A 130 -6.95 0.07 11.33
CA MET A 130 -7.25 1.38 11.89
C MET A 130 -5.98 2.03 12.47
N GLY A 131 -5.21 1.30 13.29
CA GLY A 131 -3.93 1.76 13.83
C GLY A 131 -2.96 2.17 12.73
N GLN A 132 -2.85 1.36 11.66
CA GLN A 132 -1.99 1.69 10.51
C GLN A 132 -2.46 2.96 9.76
N ARG A 133 -3.77 3.18 9.63
CA ARG A 133 -4.30 4.41 9.02
C ARG A 133 -3.97 5.65 9.85
N VAL A 134 -4.13 5.56 11.18
CA VAL A 134 -3.78 6.66 12.10
C VAL A 134 -2.29 6.97 12.03
N LEU A 135 -1.45 5.93 12.04
CA LEU A 135 -0.01 6.07 11.89
C LEU A 135 0.37 6.71 10.55
N ASN A 136 -0.17 6.20 9.44
CA ASN A 136 0.12 6.74 8.10
C ASN A 136 -0.29 8.21 8.00
N ARG A 137 -1.47 8.56 8.51
CA ARG A 137 -1.94 9.95 8.52
C ARG A 137 -1.01 10.86 9.32
N PHE A 138 -0.56 10.40 10.49
CA PHE A 138 0.41 11.15 11.29
C PHE A 138 1.74 11.34 10.54
N LEU A 139 2.27 10.30 9.91
CA LEU A 139 3.52 10.37 9.15
C LEU A 139 3.40 11.28 7.92
N GLU A 140 2.27 11.26 7.23
CA GLU A 140 1.98 12.21 6.16
C GLU A 140 1.96 13.65 6.66
N ASP A 141 1.22 13.92 7.73
CA ASP A 141 1.14 15.26 8.32
C ASP A 141 2.52 15.74 8.79
N TRP A 142 3.33 14.86 9.38
CA TRP A 142 4.67 15.17 9.88
C TRP A 142 5.69 15.37 8.77
N VAL A 143 5.71 14.50 7.74
CA VAL A 143 6.77 14.50 6.71
C VAL A 143 6.41 15.36 5.50
N LEU A 144 5.13 15.42 5.12
CA LEU A 144 4.66 16.11 3.91
C LEU A 144 3.90 17.40 4.23
N GLY A 145 3.46 17.56 5.46
CA GLY A 145 2.63 18.69 5.89
C GLY A 145 3.32 20.03 5.65
N SER A 146 2.55 21.01 5.22
CA SER A 146 3.01 22.37 4.89
C SER A 146 3.32 23.24 6.11
N GLY A 147 3.65 22.67 7.27
CA GLY A 147 3.89 23.42 8.50
C GLY A 147 2.61 24.04 9.14
N LEU A 148 1.43 23.61 8.68
CA LEU A 148 0.14 24.09 9.19
C LEU A 148 -0.17 23.64 10.63
N LEU A 149 0.41 22.49 11.05
CA LEU A 149 0.28 22.01 12.42
C LEU A 149 1.34 22.63 13.32
N GLN A 150 0.92 23.11 14.48
CA GLN A 150 1.86 23.61 15.48
C GLN A 150 2.80 22.46 15.90
N PRO A 151 4.11 22.73 16.08
CA PRO A 151 5.10 21.72 16.47
C PRO A 151 4.69 20.91 17.70
N ARG A 152 4.11 21.58 18.71
CA ARG A 152 3.62 20.94 19.93
C ARG A 152 2.54 19.88 19.66
N ILE A 153 1.62 20.13 18.73
CA ILE A 153 0.56 19.15 18.38
C ILE A 153 1.17 17.92 17.70
N LEU A 154 2.18 18.13 16.86
CA LEU A 154 2.92 17.02 16.23
C LEU A 154 3.69 16.18 17.26
N GLU A 155 4.33 16.82 18.24
CA GLU A 155 5.03 16.14 19.34
C GLU A 155 4.06 15.31 20.19
N GLU A 156 2.93 15.90 20.63
CA GLU A 156 1.91 15.19 21.41
C GLU A 156 1.33 13.98 20.64
N ARG A 157 1.03 14.14 19.36
CA ARG A 157 0.54 13.05 18.50
C ARG A 157 1.60 11.96 18.27
N GLY A 158 2.85 12.37 18.03
CA GLY A 158 3.97 11.45 17.90
C GLY A 158 4.16 10.62 19.17
N PHE A 159 4.18 11.27 20.33
CA PHE A 159 4.30 10.61 21.62
C PHE A 159 3.18 9.58 21.87
N ALA A 160 1.93 9.92 21.53
CA ALA A 160 0.79 9.01 21.65
C ALA A 160 0.92 7.76 20.75
N LEU A 161 1.69 7.85 19.66
CA LEU A 161 2.00 6.74 18.73
C LEU A 161 3.34 6.07 19.04
N GLY A 162 4.03 6.46 20.12
CA GLY A 162 5.35 5.93 20.48
C GLY A 162 6.47 6.43 19.54
N ILE A 163 6.27 7.57 18.86
CA ILE A 163 7.23 8.15 17.92
C ILE A 163 7.79 9.45 18.48
N ASP A 164 9.09 9.44 18.77
CA ASP A 164 9.82 10.66 19.09
C ASP A 164 10.22 11.37 17.79
N ILE A 165 9.60 12.51 17.52
CA ILE A 165 9.87 13.31 16.31
C ILE A 165 11.14 14.17 16.43
N SER A 166 11.70 14.34 17.63
CA SER A 166 12.95 15.08 17.84
C SER A 166 14.18 14.30 17.37
N VAL A 167 14.05 12.97 17.24
CA VAL A 167 15.13 12.10 16.80
C VAL A 167 15.37 12.27 15.30
N PRO A 168 16.59 12.65 14.86
CA PRO A 168 16.91 12.82 13.47
C PRO A 168 16.75 11.53 12.66
N ARG A 169 16.09 11.60 11.52
CA ARG A 169 15.91 10.48 10.61
C ARG A 169 16.37 10.83 9.20
N ARG A 170 16.98 9.85 8.55
CA ARG A 170 17.27 9.90 7.12
C ARG A 170 16.03 9.48 6.34
N VAL A 171 15.80 10.12 5.22
CA VAL A 171 14.65 9.83 4.37
C VAL A 171 15.10 9.15 3.09
N MET A 172 14.37 8.10 2.69
CA MET A 172 14.50 7.46 1.39
C MET A 172 13.11 7.34 0.76
N VAL A 173 12.99 7.70 -0.50
CA VAL A 173 11.77 7.57 -1.29
C VAL A 173 11.97 6.43 -2.29
N SER A 174 11.04 5.49 -2.34
CA SER A 174 11.01 4.38 -3.29
C SER A 174 9.75 4.44 -4.15
N GLY A 175 9.89 4.23 -5.43
CA GLY A 175 8.79 4.09 -6.38
C GLY A 175 9.02 2.93 -7.31
N VAL A 176 7.93 2.38 -7.85
CA VAL A 176 7.96 1.28 -8.82
C VAL A 176 8.18 1.84 -10.21
N ARG A 177 9.14 1.30 -10.94
CA ARG A 177 9.31 1.60 -12.37
C ARG A 177 8.11 1.02 -13.14
N ASN A 178 7.50 1.80 -14.02
CA ASN A 178 6.28 1.43 -14.75
C ASN A 178 5.09 1.12 -13.82
N PHE A 179 4.91 1.88 -12.76
CA PHE A 179 3.84 1.70 -11.76
C PHE A 179 2.46 1.47 -12.37
N GLN A 180 2.12 2.17 -13.45
CA GLN A 180 0.82 2.08 -14.12
C GLN A 180 0.50 0.67 -14.66
N GLU A 181 1.50 -0.08 -15.09
CA GLU A 181 1.33 -1.45 -15.61
C GLU A 181 0.80 -2.39 -14.51
N TYR A 182 1.26 -2.20 -13.27
CA TYR A 182 0.81 -3.01 -12.14
C TYR A 182 -0.48 -2.46 -11.51
N ALA A 183 -0.64 -1.14 -11.45
CA ALA A 183 -1.78 -0.50 -10.80
C ALA A 183 -3.11 -0.70 -11.54
N SER A 184 -3.07 -1.06 -12.83
CA SER A 184 -4.25 -1.20 -13.70
C SER A 184 -5.05 -2.50 -13.47
N THR A 185 -4.50 -3.49 -12.76
CA THR A 185 -5.12 -4.80 -12.54
C THR A 185 -5.17 -5.17 -11.06
N ALA A 186 -6.20 -5.92 -10.64
CA ALA A 186 -6.32 -6.39 -9.25
C ALA A 186 -5.14 -7.29 -8.84
N SER A 187 -4.67 -8.15 -9.73
CA SER A 187 -3.49 -8.99 -9.50
C SER A 187 -2.21 -8.18 -9.36
N GLY A 188 -2.05 -7.14 -10.18
CA GLY A 188 -0.92 -6.22 -10.10
C GLY A 188 -0.93 -5.40 -8.82
N GLN A 189 -2.09 -4.93 -8.36
CA GLN A 189 -2.23 -4.24 -7.08
C GLN A 189 -1.83 -5.13 -5.91
N LYS A 190 -2.28 -6.38 -5.89
CA LYS A 190 -1.90 -7.36 -4.86
C LYS A 190 -0.39 -7.62 -4.86
N LEU A 191 0.22 -7.70 -6.05
CA LEU A 191 1.66 -7.89 -6.20
C LEU A 191 2.44 -6.66 -5.67
N LEU A 192 1.95 -5.43 -5.94
CA LEU A 192 2.51 -4.21 -5.37
C LEU A 192 2.44 -4.20 -3.85
N GLU A 193 1.31 -4.55 -3.25
CA GLU A 193 1.15 -4.62 -1.79
C GLU A 193 2.12 -5.63 -1.16
N GLN A 194 2.31 -6.79 -1.77
CA GLN A 194 3.26 -7.79 -1.30
C GLN A 194 4.70 -7.30 -1.39
N ALA A 195 5.07 -6.65 -2.49
CA ALA A 195 6.40 -6.08 -2.69
C ALA A 195 6.70 -4.94 -1.71
N GLU A 196 5.72 -4.08 -1.45
CA GLU A 196 5.80 -2.99 -0.46
C GLU A 196 5.94 -3.53 0.97
N GLY A 197 5.19 -4.59 1.31
CA GLY A 197 5.29 -5.28 2.60
C GLY A 197 6.67 -5.90 2.81
N GLU A 198 7.24 -6.53 1.80
CA GLU A 198 8.60 -7.08 1.84
C GLU A 198 9.66 -5.98 2.01
N ALA A 199 9.53 -4.89 1.27
CA ALA A 199 10.43 -3.74 1.37
C ALA A 199 10.40 -3.12 2.77
N ALA A 200 9.22 -2.96 3.38
CA ALA A 200 9.05 -2.47 4.73
C ALA A 200 9.67 -3.43 5.77
N SER A 201 9.48 -4.74 5.61
CA SER A 201 10.08 -5.76 6.48
C SER A 201 11.61 -5.72 6.46
N LEU A 202 12.22 -5.55 5.30
CA LEU A 202 13.68 -5.46 5.12
C LEU A 202 14.26 -4.19 5.74
N ALA A 203 13.48 -3.12 5.88
CA ALA A 203 13.91 -1.89 6.52
C ALA A 203 14.11 -2.04 8.04
N GLY A 204 13.44 -3.01 8.67
CA GLY A 204 13.60 -3.37 10.07
C GLY A 204 12.79 -2.48 11.03
N ALA A 205 12.77 -2.88 12.32
CA ALA A 205 11.91 -2.28 13.35
C ALA A 205 12.24 -0.81 13.69
N GLY A 206 13.45 -0.34 13.38
CA GLY A 206 13.87 1.06 13.62
C GLY A 206 13.48 2.02 12.48
N CYS A 207 12.80 1.54 11.44
CA CYS A 207 12.38 2.31 10.30
C CYS A 207 10.87 2.54 10.32
N LEU A 208 10.45 3.80 10.24
CA LEU A 208 9.04 4.11 9.99
C LEU A 208 8.81 4.13 8.48
N VAL A 209 7.78 3.45 8.01
CA VAL A 209 7.47 3.34 6.59
C VAL A 209 6.01 3.71 6.36
N PHE A 210 5.77 4.56 5.37
CA PHE A 210 4.41 4.89 4.94
C PHE A 210 4.33 5.05 3.43
N ARG A 211 3.11 5.09 2.90
CA ARG A 211 2.84 5.22 1.48
C ARG A 211 2.18 6.55 1.17
N ASN A 212 2.66 7.22 0.15
CA ASN A 212 2.03 8.42 -0.41
C ASN A 212 2.14 8.43 -1.93
N ALA A 213 1.02 8.66 -2.63
CA ALA A 213 0.94 8.79 -4.09
C ALA A 213 1.70 7.68 -4.87
N GLY A 214 1.54 6.41 -4.48
CA GLY A 214 2.17 5.26 -5.13
C GLY A 214 3.67 5.09 -4.83
N ARG A 215 4.20 5.83 -3.85
CA ARG A 215 5.58 5.74 -3.38
C ARG A 215 5.63 5.30 -1.93
N GLN A 216 6.65 4.53 -1.57
CA GLN A 216 6.99 4.25 -0.18
C GLN A 216 8.04 5.23 0.32
N ILE A 217 7.84 5.74 1.52
CA ILE A 217 8.75 6.66 2.20
C ILE A 217 9.27 5.96 3.45
N PHE A 218 10.58 5.90 3.57
CA PHE A 218 11.30 5.24 4.65
C PHE A 218 12.00 6.30 5.50
N LEU A 219 11.74 6.29 6.81
CA LEU A 219 12.35 7.19 7.79
C LEU A 219 13.27 6.36 8.68
N VAL A 220 14.56 6.38 8.39
CA VAL A 220 15.58 5.54 9.04
C VAL A 220 16.33 6.33 10.11
N GLN A 221 16.28 5.86 11.35
CA GLN A 221 16.94 6.50 12.47
C GLN A 221 18.46 6.24 12.46
N GLY A 222 19.26 7.28 12.71
CA GLY A 222 20.69 7.15 12.96
C GLY A 222 21.54 6.57 11.82
N ALA A 223 21.03 6.52 10.58
CA ALA A 223 21.69 5.86 9.47
C ALA A 223 22.82 6.69 8.85
N SER A 224 23.96 6.04 8.58
CA SER A 224 25.04 6.59 7.75
C SER A 224 24.70 6.51 6.26
N ASP A 225 25.42 7.24 5.43
CA ASP A 225 25.22 7.22 3.96
C ASP A 225 25.40 5.81 3.42
N ARG A 226 26.46 5.12 3.82
CA ARG A 226 26.73 3.73 3.45
C ARG A 226 25.60 2.78 3.86
N HIS A 227 25.02 2.98 5.07
CA HIS A 227 23.90 2.17 5.53
C HIS A 227 22.66 2.38 4.66
N MET A 228 22.34 3.64 4.30
CA MET A 228 21.23 3.98 3.43
C MET A 228 21.37 3.35 2.03
N GLU A 229 22.54 3.42 1.44
CA GLU A 229 22.83 2.81 0.13
C GLU A 229 22.73 1.28 0.18
N GLN A 230 23.28 0.65 1.22
CA GLN A 230 23.18 -0.79 1.41
C GLN A 230 21.73 -1.23 1.61
N LEU A 231 20.94 -0.50 2.38
CA LEU A 231 19.52 -0.75 2.60
C LEU A 231 18.74 -0.66 1.28
N ALA A 232 18.96 0.42 0.52
CA ALA A 232 18.35 0.60 -0.80
C ALA A 232 18.70 -0.55 -1.75
N GLY A 233 19.97 -0.94 -1.81
CA GLY A 233 20.46 -2.05 -2.62
C GLY A 233 19.82 -3.40 -2.23
N ARG A 234 19.71 -3.69 -0.92
CA ARG A 234 19.06 -4.92 -0.42
C ARG A 234 17.57 -4.96 -0.78
N ILE A 235 16.84 -3.88 -0.50
CA ILE A 235 15.40 -3.80 -0.80
C ILE A 235 15.18 -4.00 -2.30
N ARG A 236 15.89 -3.24 -3.15
CA ARG A 236 15.76 -3.33 -4.60
C ARG A 236 16.04 -4.74 -5.12
N SER A 237 17.15 -5.34 -4.68
CA SER A 237 17.56 -6.67 -5.14
C SER A 237 16.57 -7.76 -4.71
N CYS A 238 16.08 -7.70 -3.49
CA CYS A 238 15.11 -8.66 -2.98
C CYS A 238 13.76 -8.54 -3.71
N VAL A 239 13.22 -7.33 -3.84
CA VAL A 239 11.95 -7.09 -4.54
C VAL A 239 12.05 -7.49 -6.01
N LYS A 240 13.15 -7.17 -6.69
CA LYS A 240 13.39 -7.58 -8.08
C LYS A 240 13.44 -9.10 -8.22
N LYS A 241 14.16 -9.79 -7.32
CA LYS A 241 14.30 -11.25 -7.35
C LYS A 241 12.98 -11.96 -7.04
N LYS A 242 12.22 -11.48 -6.06
CA LYS A 242 11.04 -12.18 -5.53
C LYS A 242 9.76 -11.89 -6.34
N PHE A 243 9.62 -10.65 -6.83
CA PHE A 243 8.39 -10.17 -7.47
C PHE A 243 8.59 -9.72 -8.93
N GLY A 244 9.82 -9.68 -9.45
CA GLY A 244 10.12 -9.16 -10.78
C GLY A 244 10.02 -7.63 -10.92
N ILE A 245 9.65 -6.92 -9.84
CA ILE A 245 9.38 -5.47 -9.84
C ILE A 245 10.68 -4.68 -9.75
N GLY A 246 10.87 -3.73 -10.67
CA GLY A 246 11.96 -2.76 -10.61
C GLY A 246 11.62 -1.58 -9.71
N LEU A 247 12.48 -1.30 -8.71
CA LEU A 247 12.36 -0.14 -7.84
C LEU A 247 13.36 0.94 -8.24
N VAL A 248 12.88 2.19 -8.17
CA VAL A 248 13.70 3.40 -8.27
C VAL A 248 13.70 4.08 -6.92
N MET A 249 14.88 4.44 -6.42
CA MET A 249 15.03 4.92 -5.05
C MET A 249 15.87 6.20 -5.01
N GLY A 250 15.40 7.18 -4.22
CA GLY A 250 16.10 8.41 -3.92
C GLY A 250 16.44 8.51 -2.44
N ILE A 251 17.67 8.82 -2.09
CA ILE A 251 18.16 8.94 -0.72
C ILE A 251 18.43 10.42 -0.43
N GLY A 252 17.78 10.98 0.61
CA GLY A 252 17.99 12.35 1.06
C GLY A 252 19.34 12.54 1.74
N GLY A 253 19.85 13.79 1.75
CA GLY A 253 21.03 14.19 2.50
C GLY A 253 20.81 14.18 4.02
N ARG A 254 21.83 14.70 4.73
CA ARG A 254 21.77 14.84 6.20
C ARG A 254 21.10 16.17 6.57
N ALA A 255 19.77 16.18 6.63
CA ALA A 255 19.01 17.33 7.10
C ALA A 255 18.45 17.08 8.51
N ARG A 256 18.39 18.11 9.34
CA ARG A 256 17.75 18.06 10.67
C ARG A 256 16.24 18.11 10.53
N ASP A 257 15.76 18.90 9.61
CA ASP A 257 14.33 19.06 9.32
C ASP A 257 13.86 17.93 8.41
N ILE A 258 12.78 17.26 8.81
CA ILE A 258 12.24 16.09 8.09
C ILE A 258 11.66 16.48 6.72
N HIS A 259 11.09 17.69 6.59
CA HIS A 259 10.56 18.18 5.33
C HIS A 259 11.67 18.41 4.31
N VAL A 260 12.79 19.00 4.79
CA VAL A 260 14.00 19.19 3.95
C VAL A 260 14.55 17.82 3.54
N ALA A 261 14.68 16.87 4.48
CA ALA A 261 15.17 15.53 4.19
C ALA A 261 14.29 14.80 3.16
N TYR A 262 12.96 14.92 3.29
CA TYR A 262 12.02 14.38 2.30
C TYR A 262 12.14 15.08 0.94
N GLY A 263 12.19 16.41 0.91
CA GLY A 263 12.38 17.16 -0.32
C GLY A 263 13.62 16.71 -1.10
N GLN A 264 14.75 16.53 -0.39
CA GLN A 264 15.99 16.01 -0.95
C GLN A 264 15.85 14.58 -1.49
N ALA A 265 15.25 13.68 -0.70
CA ALA A 265 15.02 12.30 -1.14
C ALA A 265 14.09 12.21 -2.35
N ASN A 266 13.07 13.06 -2.39
CA ASN A 266 12.13 13.12 -3.52
C ASN A 266 12.79 13.66 -4.79
N LYS A 267 13.66 14.68 -4.69
CA LYS A 267 14.47 15.17 -5.82
C LYS A 267 15.41 14.08 -6.35
N ALA A 268 16.12 13.39 -5.46
CA ALA A 268 16.97 12.26 -5.84
C ALA A 268 16.18 11.13 -6.51
N TRP A 269 14.97 10.81 -6.01
CA TRP A 269 14.09 9.81 -6.61
C TRP A 269 13.64 10.21 -8.03
N ARG A 270 13.25 11.48 -8.24
CA ARG A 270 12.86 11.98 -9.55
C ARG A 270 14.01 11.89 -10.55
N SER A 271 15.20 12.34 -10.15
CA SER A 271 16.40 12.24 -10.98
C SER A 271 16.72 10.79 -11.35
N ALA A 272 16.61 9.85 -10.39
CA ALA A 272 16.78 8.43 -10.65
C ALA A 272 15.71 7.89 -11.62
N SER A 273 14.46 8.35 -11.50
CA SER A 273 13.36 7.92 -12.36
C SER A 273 13.52 8.36 -13.82
N MET A 274 14.15 9.51 -14.04
CA MET A 274 14.45 10.07 -15.38
C MET A 274 15.74 9.50 -15.97
N SER A 275 16.60 8.88 -15.15
CA SER A 275 17.88 8.33 -15.57
C SER A 275 17.85 6.80 -15.68
N LYS A 276 18.95 6.23 -16.17
CA LYS A 276 19.17 4.76 -16.15
C LYS A 276 19.58 4.22 -14.77
N ARG A 277 19.79 5.11 -13.79
CA ARG A 277 20.16 4.72 -12.43
C ARG A 277 18.93 4.38 -11.62
N ASP A 278 18.99 3.27 -10.89
CA ASP A 278 17.89 2.82 -10.05
C ASP A 278 17.96 3.39 -8.61
N VAL A 279 19.16 3.86 -8.19
CA VAL A 279 19.36 4.48 -6.87
C VAL A 279 20.21 5.75 -7.06
N MET A 280 19.74 6.85 -6.48
CA MET A 280 20.50 8.10 -6.43
C MET A 280 20.46 8.69 -5.02
N THR A 281 21.59 9.28 -4.60
CA THR A 281 21.67 10.09 -3.38
C THR A 281 21.50 11.57 -3.76
N TYR A 282 20.96 12.38 -2.86
CA TYR A 282 20.78 13.81 -3.10
C TYR A 282 22.12 14.51 -3.42
N ASP A 283 23.20 14.11 -2.77
CA ASP A 283 24.52 14.67 -2.98
C ASP A 283 25.11 14.36 -4.37
N SER A 284 24.58 13.35 -5.06
CA SER A 284 24.95 13.01 -6.44
C SER A 284 24.11 13.73 -7.50
N VAL A 285 23.04 14.42 -7.09
CA VAL A 285 22.17 15.19 -7.99
C VAL A 285 22.77 16.59 -8.18
N THR A 286 23.16 16.93 -9.39
CA THR A 286 23.80 18.22 -9.71
C THR A 286 22.99 19.04 -10.72
N LEU A 287 23.11 18.74 -11.99
CA LEU A 287 22.41 19.46 -13.05
C LEU A 287 20.90 19.24 -13.04
N GLU A 288 20.46 18.08 -12.59
CA GLU A 288 19.05 17.72 -12.47
C GLU A 288 18.30 18.68 -11.52
N LEU A 289 18.98 19.23 -10.49
CA LEU A 289 18.38 20.20 -9.56
C LEU A 289 17.90 21.47 -10.29
N PHE A 290 18.69 21.94 -11.27
CA PHE A 290 18.31 23.13 -12.03
C PHE A 290 17.19 22.83 -13.02
N THR A 291 17.19 21.65 -13.62
CA THR A 291 16.18 21.30 -14.61
C THR A 291 14.82 20.99 -13.99
N GLU A 292 14.76 20.54 -12.72
CA GLU A 292 13.49 20.27 -12.02
C GLU A 292 12.67 21.54 -11.73
N ASP A 293 13.34 22.62 -11.33
CA ASP A 293 12.68 23.87 -10.96
C ASP A 293 12.27 24.72 -12.20
N VAL A 294 12.68 24.31 -13.42
CA VAL A 294 12.30 24.95 -14.67
C VAL A 294 10.94 24.42 -15.14
N ALA A 295 9.98 25.33 -15.35
CA ALA A 295 8.67 24.97 -15.86
C ALA A 295 8.75 24.26 -17.22
N GLU A 296 7.90 23.27 -17.46
CA GLU A 296 7.88 22.48 -18.71
C GLU A 296 7.73 23.37 -19.98
N SER A 297 6.97 24.47 -19.88
CA SER A 297 6.83 25.46 -20.93
C SER A 297 8.16 26.11 -21.29
N VAL A 298 8.99 26.41 -20.29
CA VAL A 298 10.33 27.04 -20.48
C VAL A 298 11.30 26.02 -21.09
N LYS A 299 11.23 24.74 -20.62
CA LYS A 299 12.04 23.67 -21.23
C LYS A 299 11.69 23.47 -22.71
N ALA A 300 10.38 23.42 -23.02
CA ALA A 300 9.91 23.28 -24.39
C ALA A 300 10.28 24.47 -25.26
N GLU A 301 10.29 25.71 -24.71
CA GLU A 301 10.73 26.90 -25.41
C GLU A 301 12.25 26.87 -25.66
N TYR A 302 13.03 26.45 -24.65
CA TYR A 302 14.48 26.29 -24.78
C TYR A 302 14.85 25.29 -25.89
N LEU A 303 14.23 24.09 -25.86
CA LEU A 303 14.44 23.05 -26.87
C LEU A 303 14.06 23.56 -28.28
N ARG A 304 12.98 24.30 -28.42
CA ARG A 304 12.60 24.93 -29.71
C ARG A 304 13.61 25.95 -30.20
N LYS A 305 14.21 26.74 -29.29
CA LYS A 305 15.24 27.74 -29.64
C LYS A 305 16.56 27.09 -30.03
N VAL A 306 16.96 26.03 -29.31
CA VAL A 306 18.23 25.33 -29.56
C VAL A 306 18.15 24.49 -30.83
N PHE A 307 17.13 23.66 -30.96
CA PHE A 307 16.98 22.74 -32.09
C PHE A 307 16.15 23.33 -33.24
N LYS A 308 15.82 24.63 -33.15
CA LYS A 308 15.09 25.40 -34.18
C LYS A 308 13.93 24.61 -34.80
N ASN A 309 14.00 24.28 -36.07
CA ASN A 309 12.93 23.64 -36.83
C ASN A 309 13.03 22.09 -36.93
N CYS A 310 13.78 21.44 -36.02
CA CYS A 310 13.89 19.99 -36.03
C CYS A 310 12.52 19.32 -35.78
N GLY A 311 12.16 18.36 -36.62
CA GLY A 311 11.04 17.48 -36.38
C GLY A 311 11.30 16.50 -35.22
N TYR A 312 10.23 15.87 -34.70
CA TYR A 312 10.32 14.95 -33.57
C TYR A 312 11.30 13.79 -33.81
N GLU A 313 11.25 13.19 -35.00
CA GLU A 313 12.14 12.07 -35.37
C GLU A 313 13.60 12.49 -35.43
N GLU A 314 13.88 13.67 -35.96
CA GLU A 314 15.23 14.21 -36.04
C GLU A 314 15.78 14.56 -34.66
N LEU A 315 14.91 15.12 -33.77
CA LEU A 315 15.27 15.37 -32.37
C LEU A 315 15.64 14.08 -31.63
N CYS A 316 14.86 12.99 -31.81
CA CYS A 316 15.17 11.68 -31.24
C CYS A 316 16.52 11.14 -31.73
N GLN A 317 16.85 11.34 -33.00
CA GLN A 317 18.15 10.93 -33.54
C GLN A 317 19.32 11.72 -32.90
N TRP A 318 19.18 13.05 -32.72
CA TRP A 318 20.16 13.86 -32.02
C TRP A 318 20.31 13.50 -30.57
N MET A 319 19.22 13.21 -29.89
CA MET A 319 19.27 12.74 -28.51
C MET A 319 20.00 11.41 -28.37
N GLY A 320 19.74 10.43 -29.25
CA GLY A 320 20.44 9.16 -29.27
C GLY A 320 21.94 9.31 -29.52
N LEU A 321 22.31 10.24 -30.39
CA LEU A 321 23.72 10.58 -30.67
C LEU A 321 24.41 11.17 -29.43
N LEU A 322 23.80 12.17 -28.80
CA LEU A 322 24.33 12.80 -27.59
C LEU A 322 24.41 11.79 -26.42
N GLU A 323 23.39 10.97 -26.24
CA GLU A 323 23.40 9.92 -25.21
C GLU A 323 24.58 8.95 -25.38
N ALA A 324 24.82 8.49 -26.61
CA ALA A 324 25.96 7.63 -26.92
C ALA A 324 27.29 8.30 -26.68
N TYR A 325 27.41 9.58 -27.08
CA TYR A 325 28.65 10.38 -26.94
C TYR A 325 28.97 10.63 -25.45
N PHE A 326 28.00 11.07 -24.65
CA PHE A 326 28.20 11.31 -23.21
C PHE A 326 28.38 10.02 -22.42
N SER A 327 27.69 8.93 -22.78
CA SER A 327 27.88 7.62 -22.16
C SER A 327 29.27 7.05 -22.40
N ALA A 328 29.92 7.44 -23.49
CA ALA A 328 31.29 7.11 -23.84
C ALA A 328 32.32 8.12 -23.29
N GLU A 329 31.93 8.99 -22.34
CA GLU A 329 32.78 10.02 -21.73
C GLU A 329 33.50 10.93 -22.79
N GLY A 330 32.83 11.23 -23.91
CA GLY A 330 33.36 12.00 -25.00
C GLY A 330 34.32 11.24 -25.94
N SER A 331 34.52 9.94 -25.74
CA SER A 331 35.35 9.12 -26.62
C SER A 331 34.68 8.87 -27.96
N LEU A 332 35.11 9.53 -29.02
CA LEU A 332 34.57 9.32 -30.37
C LEU A 332 34.64 7.87 -30.86
N LYS A 333 35.71 7.13 -30.45
CA LYS A 333 35.84 5.72 -30.79
C LYS A 333 34.80 4.87 -30.08
N ALA A 334 34.71 4.97 -28.76
CA ALA A 334 33.75 4.20 -27.97
C ALA A 334 32.31 4.54 -28.36
N ALA A 335 31.99 5.80 -28.59
CA ALA A 335 30.64 6.23 -29.01
C ALA A 335 30.29 5.68 -30.42
N SER A 336 31.25 5.73 -31.38
CA SER A 336 31.01 5.18 -32.71
C SER A 336 30.81 3.65 -32.71
N ASP A 337 31.59 2.94 -31.91
CA ASP A 337 31.46 1.48 -31.71
C ASP A 337 30.08 1.14 -31.11
N ALA A 338 29.64 1.89 -30.06
CA ALA A 338 28.33 1.70 -29.42
C ALA A 338 27.15 1.97 -30.36
N MET A 339 27.30 2.92 -31.29
CA MET A 339 26.29 3.24 -32.30
C MET A 339 26.38 2.40 -33.58
N HIS A 340 27.35 1.51 -33.68
CA HIS A 340 27.64 0.71 -34.89
C HIS A 340 27.82 1.56 -36.14
N ILE A 341 28.49 2.71 -36.02
CA ILE A 341 28.84 3.64 -37.14
C ILE A 341 30.32 3.90 -37.19
N HIS A 342 30.81 4.32 -38.37
CA HIS A 342 32.22 4.71 -38.48
C HIS A 342 32.49 6.03 -37.73
N LYS A 343 33.69 6.17 -37.14
CA LYS A 343 34.12 7.37 -36.41
C LYS A 343 33.94 8.68 -37.23
N ASN A 344 34.21 8.64 -38.51
CA ASN A 344 34.05 9.81 -39.38
C ASN A 344 32.59 10.23 -39.54
N THR A 345 31.66 9.24 -39.55
CA THR A 345 30.22 9.47 -39.59
C THR A 345 29.74 10.13 -38.29
N LEU A 346 30.24 9.68 -37.14
CA LEU A 346 29.95 10.31 -35.85
C LEU A 346 30.44 11.75 -35.81
N THR A 347 31.70 12.00 -36.21
CA THR A 347 32.26 13.32 -36.26
C THR A 347 31.48 14.26 -37.20
N TYR A 348 31.07 13.78 -38.36
CA TYR A 348 30.22 14.55 -39.29
C TYR A 348 28.86 14.89 -38.65
N LYS A 349 28.23 13.93 -37.98
CA LYS A 349 26.94 14.17 -37.30
C LYS A 349 27.09 15.19 -36.16
N LEU A 350 28.15 15.12 -35.36
CA LEU A 350 28.40 16.09 -34.29
C LEU A 350 28.59 17.51 -34.85
N ARG A 351 29.37 17.67 -35.94
CA ARG A 351 29.49 18.97 -36.61
C ARG A 351 28.16 19.51 -37.14
N LYS A 352 27.35 18.64 -37.73
CA LYS A 352 26.02 19.03 -38.19
C LYS A 352 25.15 19.49 -37.02
N LEU A 353 25.25 18.86 -35.85
CA LEU A 353 24.56 19.26 -34.66
C LEU A 353 25.04 20.62 -34.13
N GLU A 354 26.37 20.86 -34.13
CA GLU A 354 26.99 22.14 -33.80
C GLU A 354 26.48 23.27 -34.73
N GLU A 355 26.46 23.04 -36.03
CA GLU A 355 25.91 23.98 -37.01
C GLU A 355 24.41 24.27 -36.78
N LEU A 356 23.64 23.25 -36.40
CA LEU A 356 22.22 23.39 -36.14
C LEU A 356 21.92 24.18 -34.87
N THR A 357 22.64 23.86 -33.80
CA THR A 357 22.37 24.41 -32.45
C THR A 357 23.15 25.70 -32.19
N GLY A 358 24.29 25.86 -32.81
CA GLY A 358 25.24 26.95 -32.55
C GLY A 358 26.05 26.77 -31.26
N TYR A 359 26.13 25.55 -30.72
CA TYR A 359 26.91 25.19 -29.55
C TYR A 359 27.99 24.16 -29.94
N ASP A 360 29.20 24.33 -29.38
CA ASP A 360 30.34 23.41 -29.55
C ASP A 360 30.19 22.13 -28.73
#